data_6cb7b884d85b7deb4aeaf2c3135e166c
#
_entry.id   6cb7b884d85b7deb4aeaf2c3135e166c
#
_cell.length_a   1.000
_cell.length_b   1.000
_cell.length_c   1.000
_cell.angle_alpha   90.00
_cell.angle_beta   90.00
_cell.angle_gamma   90.00
#
_symmetry.space_group_name_H-M   'P 1'
#
loop_
_entity.id
_entity.type
_entity.pdbx_description
1 polymer ?
#
loop_
_entity_poly.entity_id
_entity_poly.type
_entity_poly.pdbx_seq_one_letter_code
_entity_poly.pdbx_strand_id
1 'polypeptide(L)' 'MSRAGLAVLRKELNGLVGAWSHRTGQPHGVIHAELRRVCGGPAIPQASAEEIRARIAMIRQWAVSRR' A
#
# COMPACT_ATOMS: atom_id res chain seq x y z
N MET A 1 6.29 -11.02 -13.70
CA MET A 1 4.89 -11.15 -13.22
C MET A 1 3.92 -10.69 -14.29
N SER A 2 2.80 -11.38 -14.44
CA SER A 2 1.78 -11.03 -15.44
C SER A 2 1.01 -9.78 -15.03
N ARG A 3 0.31 -9.17 -15.99
CA ARG A 3 -0.55 -8.02 -15.71
C ARG A 3 -1.64 -8.37 -14.69
N ALA A 4 -2.16 -9.59 -14.77
CA ALA A 4 -3.18 -10.05 -13.82
C ALA A 4 -2.64 -10.10 -12.39
N GLY A 5 -1.44 -10.61 -12.20
CA GLY A 5 -0.79 -10.64 -10.90
C GLY A 5 -0.55 -9.25 -10.33
N LEU A 6 -0.11 -8.31 -11.17
CA LEU A 6 0.13 -6.94 -10.76
C LEU A 6 -1.19 -6.24 -10.39
N ALA A 7 -2.25 -6.48 -11.17
CA ALA A 7 -3.56 -5.93 -10.87
C ALA A 7 -4.09 -6.43 -9.52
N VAL A 8 -3.89 -7.71 -9.21
CA VAL A 8 -4.28 -8.29 -7.92
C VAL A 8 -3.53 -7.61 -6.77
N LEU A 9 -2.23 -7.38 -6.92
CA LEU A 9 -1.43 -6.71 -5.91
C LEU A 9 -1.88 -5.27 -5.68
N ARG A 10 -2.18 -4.55 -6.76
CA ARG A 10 -2.69 -3.18 -6.66
C ARG A 10 -4.03 -3.15 -5.92
N LYS A 11 -4.90 -4.08 -6.23
CA LYS A 11 -6.21 -4.19 -5.59
C LYS A 11 -6.05 -4.50 -4.10
N GLU A 12 -5.15 -5.40 -3.76
CA GLU A 12 -4.88 -5.77 -2.37
C GLU A 12 -4.36 -4.55 -1.59
N LEU A 13 -3.40 -3.83 -2.16
CA LEU A 13 -2.86 -2.64 -1.52
C LEU A 13 -3.94 -1.58 -1.32
N ASN A 14 -4.76 -1.32 -2.35
CA ASN A 14 -5.83 -0.35 -2.25
C ASN A 14 -6.85 -0.73 -1.17
N GLY A 15 -7.15 -2.01 -1.04
CA GLY A 15 -8.03 -2.50 0.02
C GLY A 15 -7.45 -2.26 1.41
N LEU A 16 -6.16 -2.51 1.57
CA LEU A 16 -5.47 -2.28 2.84
C LEU A 16 -5.39 -0.79 3.17
N VAL A 17 -5.13 0.05 2.18
CA VAL A 17 -5.12 1.50 2.37
C VAL A 17 -6.52 1.99 2.77
N GLY A 18 -7.56 1.48 2.14
CA GLY A 18 -8.94 1.81 2.50
C GLY A 18 -9.27 1.43 3.94
N ALA A 19 -8.91 0.23 4.35
CA ALA A 19 -9.13 -0.24 5.72
C ALA A 19 -8.35 0.60 6.74
N TRP A 20 -7.10 0.93 6.42
CA TRP A 20 -6.27 1.77 7.29
C TRP A 20 -6.81 3.19 7.37
N SER A 21 -7.27 3.74 6.24
CA SER A 21 -7.92 5.05 6.20
C SER A 21 -9.14 5.08 7.11
N HIS A 22 -9.98 4.06 7.05
CA HIS A 22 -11.16 3.96 7.88
C HIS A 22 -10.80 3.88 9.37
N ARG A 23 -9.76 3.12 9.69
CA ARG A 23 -9.32 2.90 11.07
C ARG A 23 -8.68 4.13 11.69
N THR A 24 -7.88 4.88 10.91
CA THR A 24 -7.08 6.01 11.41
C THR A 24 -7.70 7.37 11.12
N GLY A 25 -8.65 7.44 10.19
CA GLY A 25 -9.20 8.71 9.73
C GLY A 25 -8.30 9.47 8.75
N GLN A 26 -7.17 8.89 8.35
CA GLN A 26 -6.27 9.54 7.39
C GLN A 26 -6.79 9.40 5.97
N PRO A 27 -6.67 10.45 5.13
CA PRO A 27 -7.02 10.34 3.71
C PRO A 27 -6.12 9.35 2.99
N HIS A 28 -6.66 8.70 1.94
CA HIS A 28 -5.90 7.73 1.12
C HIS A 28 -4.60 8.33 0.58
N GLY A 29 -4.64 9.56 0.10
CA GLY A 29 -3.46 10.23 -0.44
C GLY A 29 -2.33 10.36 0.58
N VAL A 30 -2.67 10.65 1.83
CA VAL A 30 -1.69 10.75 2.91
C VAL A 30 -1.04 9.39 3.18
N ILE A 31 -1.86 8.33 3.18
CA ILE A 31 -1.35 6.97 3.43
C ILE A 31 -0.41 6.54 2.31
N HIS A 32 -0.79 6.77 1.06
CA HIS A 32 0.08 6.44 -0.08
C HIS A 32 1.37 7.25 -0.06
N ALA A 33 1.30 8.54 0.29
CA ALA A 33 2.49 9.38 0.40
C ALA A 33 3.44 8.84 1.49
N GLU A 34 2.90 8.43 2.61
CA GLU A 34 3.70 7.86 3.69
C GLU A 34 4.35 6.53 3.28
N LEU A 35 3.61 5.67 2.59
CA LEU A 35 4.15 4.41 2.08
C LEU A 35 5.29 4.66 1.09
N ARG A 36 5.14 5.65 0.21
CA ARG A 36 6.19 6.02 -0.74
C ARG A 36 7.42 6.58 -0.03
N ARG A 37 7.21 7.35 1.02
CA ARG A 37 8.30 7.91 1.81
C ARG A 37 9.11 6.81 2.50
N VAL A 38 8.43 5.83 3.09
CA VAL A 38 9.08 4.77 3.86
C VAL A 38 9.65 3.68 2.96
N CYS A 39 8.88 3.24 1.96
CA CYS A 39 9.27 2.13 1.08
C CYS A 39 9.97 2.60 -0.19
N GLY A 40 9.82 3.87 -0.56
CA GLY A 40 10.36 4.42 -1.80
C GLY A 40 9.53 4.01 -3.02
N GLY A 41 10.04 4.37 -4.19
CA GLY A 41 9.42 3.99 -5.45
C GLY A 41 8.39 4.99 -5.96
N PRO A 42 7.91 4.77 -7.18
CA PRO A 42 6.97 5.67 -7.85
C PRO A 42 5.53 5.45 -7.37
N ALA A 43 4.61 6.26 -7.92
CA ALA A 43 3.18 6.07 -7.71
C ALA A 43 2.73 4.70 -8.20
N ILE A 44 1.59 4.20 -7.68
CA ILE A 44 1.11 2.84 -7.98
C ILE A 44 1.11 2.48 -9.46
N PRO A 45 0.65 3.34 -10.40
CA PRO A 45 0.64 2.95 -11.81
C PRO A 45 2.00 2.56 -12.37
N GLN A 46 3.09 3.09 -11.81
CA GLN A 46 4.45 2.80 -12.25
C GLN A 46 5.19 1.85 -11.31
N ALA A 47 4.61 1.51 -10.17
CA ALA A 47 5.28 0.68 -9.17
C ALA A 47 5.40 -0.77 -9.64
N SER A 48 6.56 -1.38 -9.37
CA SER A 48 6.77 -2.80 -9.65
C SER A 48 6.02 -3.67 -8.65
N ALA A 49 5.91 -4.96 -8.95
CA ALA A 49 5.30 -5.93 -8.05
C ALA A 49 6.02 -5.95 -6.70
N GLU A 50 7.35 -5.91 -6.70
CA GLU A 50 8.14 -5.90 -5.47
C GLU A 50 7.87 -4.65 -4.63
N GLU A 51 7.76 -3.49 -5.29
CA GLU A 51 7.46 -2.24 -4.62
C GLU A 51 6.08 -2.27 -3.98
N ILE A 52 5.10 -2.82 -4.68
CA ILE A 52 3.74 -2.95 -4.14
C ILE A 52 3.72 -3.92 -2.97
N ARG A 53 4.41 -5.05 -3.07
CA ARG A 53 4.51 -6.02 -1.97
C ARG A 53 5.15 -5.40 -0.74
N ALA A 54 6.18 -4.58 -0.91
CA ALA A 54 6.83 -3.90 0.20
C ALA A 54 5.86 -2.97 0.91
N ARG A 55 5.03 -2.24 0.16
CA ARG A 55 4.01 -1.36 0.73
C ARG A 55 2.93 -2.14 1.46
N ILE A 56 2.50 -3.28 0.91
CA ILE A 56 1.54 -4.16 1.56
C ILE A 56 2.09 -4.66 2.91
N ALA A 57 3.33 -5.13 2.91
CA ALA A 57 3.97 -5.60 4.14
C ALA A 57 4.08 -4.49 5.19
N MET A 58 4.40 -3.27 4.74
CA MET A 58 4.53 -2.14 5.64
C MET A 58 3.21 -1.77 6.29
N ILE A 59 2.13 -1.69 5.52
CA ILE A 59 0.83 -1.31 6.08
C ILE A 59 0.29 -2.39 7.02
N ARG A 60 0.57 -3.66 6.74
CA ARG A 60 0.21 -4.75 7.65
C ARG A 60 0.98 -4.65 8.96
N GLN A 61 2.25 -4.27 8.89
CA GLN A 61 3.06 -4.04 10.08
C GLN A 61 2.52 -2.90 10.91
N TRP A 62 2.09 -1.81 10.27
CA TRP A 62 1.46 -0.69 10.99
C TRP A 62 0.21 -1.16 11.73
N ALA A 63 -0.62 -1.97 11.08
CA ALA A 63 -1.85 -2.46 11.67
C ALA A 63 -1.59 -3.31 12.91
N VAL A 64 -0.53 -4.12 12.88
CA VAL A 64 -0.13 -4.96 14.03
C VAL A 64 0.45 -4.11 15.15
N SER A 65 1.28 -3.12 14.81
CA SER A 65 1.98 -2.29 15.80
C SER A 65 1.07 -1.34 16.55
N ARG A 66 -0.08 -0.99 15.97
CA ARG A 66 -0.99 0.00 16.53
C ARG A 66 -2.27 -0.62 17.09
N ARG A 67 -2.14 -1.68 17.81
CA ARG A 67 -3.28 -2.27 18.49
C ARG A 67 -3.79 -1.43 19.63
#